data_2288ea91100eaba3363071f7f07c36aa
#
_entry.id   2288ea91100eaba3363071f7f07c36aa
#
_cell.length_a   1.000
_cell.length_b   1.000
_cell.length_c   1.000
_cell.angle_alpha   90.00
_cell.angle_beta   90.00
_cell.angle_gamma   90.00
#
_symmetry.space_group_name_H-M   'P 1'
#
loop_
_entity.id
_entity.type
_entity.pdbx_description
1 polymer ?
#
loop_
_entity_poly.entity_id
_entity_poly.type
_entity_poly.pdbx_seq_one_letter_code
_entity_poly.pdbx_strand_id
1 'polypeptide(L)'
;KLGFMHEFRPDQPLMCGEYWCGWFDHWFEKHHIRPTEEIVSDIRDFMEMNASFNLYMFHGGTNFGFTNGANYGDQFEPSVTSYDYNAPLSEAGDRTEAYYLIRDTIGQYGGALPPLTAKDSKKAAYGKLTLPQQAALFDNLENLSSPVASPTPKYMEDLGQAFGYTLYRSTVNGPRDDWQLHIDTVHDRAQIFLDGAPRAVFERWNPAGQALADIRLPLSDGESVRLDILVENM
;
A
#
# COMPACT_ATOMS: atom_id res chain seq x y z
N LYS A 1 -24.25 -2.99 16.44
CA LYS A 1 -23.72 -4.36 16.21
C LYS A 1 -23.60 -5.13 17.53
N LEU A 2 -22.97 -4.59 18.59
CA LEU A 2 -22.81 -5.28 19.89
C LEU A 2 -24.17 -5.55 20.56
N GLY A 3 -25.13 -4.62 20.51
CA GLY A 3 -26.49 -4.85 21.01
C GLY A 3 -27.14 -6.09 20.39
N PHE A 4 -27.05 -6.24 19.08
CA PHE A 4 -27.53 -7.45 18.39
C PHE A 4 -26.81 -8.72 18.87
N MET A 5 -25.50 -8.65 19.09
CA MET A 5 -24.74 -9.80 19.61
C MET A 5 -25.17 -10.17 21.02
N HIS A 6 -25.47 -9.18 21.87
CA HIS A 6 -25.97 -9.43 23.21
C HIS A 6 -27.36 -10.08 23.19
N GLU A 7 -28.25 -9.63 22.33
CA GLU A 7 -29.57 -10.26 22.15
C GLU A 7 -29.46 -11.71 21.63
N PHE A 8 -28.55 -11.94 20.69
CA PHE A 8 -28.33 -13.27 20.10
C PHE A 8 -27.59 -14.24 21.04
N ARG A 9 -26.69 -13.72 21.86
CA ARG A 9 -25.87 -14.49 22.81
C ARG A 9 -25.76 -13.79 24.16
N PRO A 10 -26.84 -13.76 24.96
CA PRO A 10 -26.90 -12.98 26.19
C PRO A 10 -25.95 -13.45 27.29
N ASP A 11 -25.53 -14.70 27.25
CA ASP A 11 -24.63 -15.32 28.24
C ASP A 11 -23.13 -15.24 27.84
N GLN A 12 -22.82 -14.57 26.72
CA GLN A 12 -21.45 -14.44 26.26
C GLN A 12 -20.91 -13.05 26.50
N PRO A 13 -19.59 -12.91 26.79
CA PRO A 13 -18.97 -11.60 26.86
C PRO A 13 -18.97 -10.91 25.52
N LEU A 14 -19.23 -9.61 25.52
CA LEU A 14 -19.16 -8.78 24.31
C LEU A 14 -17.72 -8.40 24.02
N MET A 15 -17.33 -8.48 22.76
CA MET A 15 -15.99 -8.05 22.29
C MET A 15 -16.06 -7.47 20.88
N CYS A 16 -15.38 -6.33 20.71
CA CYS A 16 -15.00 -5.78 19.41
C CYS A 16 -13.54 -6.14 19.14
N GLY A 17 -13.28 -7.10 18.26
CA GLY A 17 -11.94 -7.58 17.95
C GLY A 17 -11.10 -6.59 17.16
N GLU A 18 -11.75 -5.74 16.35
CA GLU A 18 -11.13 -4.62 15.64
C GLU A 18 -12.05 -3.41 15.73
N TYR A 19 -11.68 -2.46 16.57
CA TYR A 19 -12.30 -1.14 16.58
C TYR A 19 -11.44 -0.18 15.77
N TRP A 20 -11.98 0.28 14.66
CA TRP A 20 -11.29 1.16 13.72
C TRP A 20 -11.43 2.62 14.16
N CYS A 21 -10.36 3.16 14.73
CA CYS A 21 -10.32 4.57 15.12
C CYS A 21 -10.04 5.52 13.96
N GLY A 22 -9.66 5.01 12.81
CA GLY A 22 -9.39 5.72 11.57
C GLY A 22 -9.34 4.77 10.39
N TRP A 23 -8.51 5.09 9.41
CA TRP A 23 -8.24 4.27 8.24
C TRP A 23 -6.86 4.59 7.66
N PHE A 24 -6.28 3.68 6.91
CA PHE A 24 -5.07 3.92 6.15
C PHE A 24 -5.37 4.60 4.81
N ASP A 25 -4.36 5.17 4.19
CA ASP A 25 -4.51 5.95 2.97
C ASP A 25 -3.95 5.18 1.75
N HIS A 26 -4.59 5.38 0.60
CA HIS A 26 -4.06 5.00 -0.70
C HIS A 26 -3.46 6.21 -1.42
N TRP A 27 -2.73 5.96 -2.49
CA TRP A 27 -2.20 7.01 -3.34
C TRP A 27 -3.33 7.89 -3.90
N PHE A 28 -3.12 9.20 -3.87
CA PHE A 28 -4.06 10.24 -4.32
C PHE A 28 -5.31 10.43 -3.46
N GLU A 29 -5.47 9.70 -2.39
CA GLU A 29 -6.53 9.95 -1.41
C GLU A 29 -6.19 11.10 -0.46
N LYS A 30 -7.24 11.66 0.13
CA LYS A 30 -7.07 12.55 1.28
C LYS A 30 -6.78 11.72 2.51
N HIS A 31 -5.87 12.20 3.35
CA HIS A 31 -5.62 11.58 4.65
C HIS A 31 -6.90 11.41 5.45
N HIS A 32 -7.17 10.18 5.88
CA HIS A 32 -8.34 9.84 6.66
C HIS A 32 -8.20 10.39 8.07
N ILE A 33 -9.16 11.22 8.46
CA ILE A 33 -9.24 11.79 9.81
C ILE A 33 -10.65 11.53 10.34
N ARG A 34 -10.74 10.89 11.48
CA ARG A 34 -11.98 10.71 12.22
C ARG A 34 -11.99 11.67 13.41
N PRO A 35 -13.09 12.42 13.66
CA PRO A 35 -13.18 13.29 14.83
C PRO A 35 -12.92 12.53 16.13
N THR A 36 -12.07 13.09 16.99
CA THR A 36 -11.68 12.44 18.25
C THR A 36 -12.88 12.21 19.16
N GLU A 37 -13.86 13.12 19.15
CA GLU A 37 -15.07 13.03 19.95
C GLU A 37 -15.92 11.80 19.59
N GLU A 38 -15.96 11.42 18.32
CA GLU A 38 -16.66 10.21 17.87
C GLU A 38 -15.98 8.96 18.40
N ILE A 39 -14.64 8.92 18.34
CA ILE A 39 -13.84 7.81 18.86
C ILE A 39 -14.10 7.66 20.37
N VAL A 40 -14.06 8.77 21.11
CA VAL A 40 -14.30 8.79 22.56
C VAL A 40 -15.73 8.35 22.89
N SER A 41 -16.71 8.76 22.08
CA SER A 41 -18.10 8.32 22.24
C SER A 41 -18.25 6.81 22.08
N ASP A 42 -17.63 6.24 21.06
CA ASP A 42 -17.66 4.79 20.83
C ASP A 42 -16.97 4.02 21.97
N ILE A 43 -15.84 4.52 22.46
CA ILE A 43 -15.15 3.91 23.62
C ILE A 43 -16.04 3.94 24.86
N ARG A 44 -16.76 5.04 25.09
CA ARG A 44 -17.72 5.15 26.18
C ARG A 44 -18.83 4.09 26.04
N ASP A 45 -19.39 3.94 24.86
CA ASP A 45 -20.42 2.93 24.59
C ASP A 45 -19.91 1.51 24.88
N PHE A 46 -18.68 1.17 24.51
CA PHE A 46 -18.08 -0.12 24.88
C PHE A 46 -17.98 -0.30 26.40
N MET A 47 -17.53 0.74 27.12
CA MET A 47 -17.40 0.67 28.57
C MET A 47 -18.78 0.54 29.24
N GLU A 48 -19.79 1.27 28.80
CA GLU A 48 -21.16 1.20 29.33
C GLU A 48 -21.82 -0.16 29.08
N MET A 49 -21.50 -0.81 27.95
CA MET A 49 -21.94 -2.16 27.66
C MET A 49 -21.12 -3.26 28.32
N ASN A 50 -20.13 -2.91 29.12
CA ASN A 50 -19.13 -3.84 29.68
C ASN A 50 -18.51 -4.74 28.59
N ALA A 51 -18.25 -4.17 27.44
CA ALA A 51 -17.65 -4.86 26.29
C ALA A 51 -16.14 -4.68 26.27
N SER A 52 -15.43 -5.73 25.90
CA SER A 52 -14.01 -5.66 25.55
C SER A 52 -13.84 -5.09 24.15
N PHE A 53 -12.75 -4.37 23.92
CA PHE A 53 -12.43 -3.85 22.59
C PHE A 53 -10.92 -3.89 22.36
N ASN A 54 -10.54 -4.00 21.10
CA ASN A 54 -9.16 -3.90 20.64
C ASN A 54 -9.08 -2.80 19.60
N LEU A 55 -8.22 -1.81 19.84
CA LEU A 55 -8.00 -0.71 18.91
C LEU A 55 -7.18 -1.19 17.72
N TYR A 56 -7.75 -1.08 16.54
CA TYR A 56 -7.08 -1.30 15.28
C TYR A 56 -7.15 0.00 14.45
N MET A 57 -6.06 0.84 14.40
CA MET A 57 -4.77 0.60 15.07
C MET A 57 -4.67 1.47 16.33
N PHE A 58 -3.98 0.97 17.34
CA PHE A 58 -3.52 1.81 18.45
C PHE A 58 -2.28 2.61 18.05
N HIS A 59 -1.43 1.99 17.24
CA HIS A 59 -0.28 2.57 16.56
C HIS A 59 -0.16 1.92 15.20
N GLY A 60 -0.28 2.69 14.13
CA GLY A 60 -0.16 2.16 12.77
C GLY A 60 1.29 1.96 12.33
N GLY A 61 2.11 2.97 12.51
CA GLY A 61 3.52 2.95 12.16
C GLY A 61 3.79 3.28 10.68
N THR A 62 4.87 2.74 10.15
CA THR A 62 5.38 3.00 8.81
C THR A 62 5.62 1.71 8.05
N ASN A 63 5.09 1.59 6.86
CA ASN A 63 5.45 0.54 5.92
C ASN A 63 6.72 0.93 5.16
N PHE A 64 7.62 -0.02 4.92
CA PHE A 64 8.89 0.25 4.25
C PHE A 64 8.97 -0.44 2.90
N GLY A 65 9.57 0.25 1.93
CA GLY A 65 9.82 -0.27 0.59
C GLY A 65 8.52 -0.68 -0.10
N PHE A 66 8.39 -1.93 -0.48
CA PHE A 66 7.25 -2.51 -1.18
C PHE A 66 6.33 -3.32 -0.26
N THR A 67 6.42 -3.13 1.06
CA THR A 67 5.65 -3.92 2.03
C THR A 67 4.33 -3.29 2.44
N ASN A 68 4.00 -2.12 1.92
CA ASN A 68 2.74 -1.42 2.16
C ASN A 68 1.53 -2.10 1.49
N GLY A 69 1.75 -2.83 0.39
CA GLY A 69 0.70 -3.54 -0.31
C GLY A 69 -0.31 -2.63 -1.01
N ALA A 70 -1.41 -3.22 -1.45
CA ALA A 70 -2.48 -2.53 -2.14
C ALA A 70 -3.84 -3.17 -1.86
N ASN A 71 -4.89 -2.38 -1.90
CA ASN A 71 -6.25 -2.85 -1.97
C ASN A 71 -6.74 -2.96 -3.41
N TYR A 72 -7.89 -3.56 -3.55
CA TYR A 72 -8.46 -3.86 -4.81
C TYR A 72 -9.99 -3.81 -4.74
N GLY A 73 -10.53 -2.67 -5.14
CA GLY A 73 -11.95 -2.44 -5.25
C GLY A 73 -12.37 -2.38 -6.71
N ASP A 74 -12.83 -1.22 -7.15
CA ASP A 74 -13.12 -0.95 -8.56
C ASP A 74 -11.84 -0.65 -9.38
N GLN A 75 -10.74 -0.38 -8.71
CA GLN A 75 -9.43 -0.08 -9.28
C GLN A 75 -8.32 -0.58 -8.35
N PHE A 76 -7.08 -0.53 -8.85
CA PHE A 76 -5.90 -0.79 -8.04
C PHE A 76 -5.61 0.40 -7.14
N GLU A 77 -5.54 0.14 -5.83
CA GLU A 77 -5.42 1.14 -4.77
C GLU A 77 -4.17 0.87 -3.93
N PRO A 78 -2.98 1.29 -4.41
CA PRO A 78 -1.74 1.09 -3.68
C PRO A 78 -1.71 1.94 -2.42
N SER A 79 -1.36 1.32 -1.29
CA SER A 79 -1.24 2.00 -0.01
C SER A 79 0.00 2.90 0.03
N VAL A 80 -0.09 4.00 0.76
CA VAL A 80 1.07 4.88 0.99
C VAL A 80 2.01 4.30 2.04
N THR A 81 3.23 4.81 2.11
CA THR A 81 4.24 4.39 3.09
C THR A 81 3.79 4.62 4.53
N SER A 82 3.16 5.75 4.82
CA SER A 82 2.63 6.02 6.16
C SER A 82 1.42 5.14 6.46
N TYR A 83 1.45 4.46 7.59
CA TYR A 83 0.30 3.77 8.15
C TYR A 83 -0.17 4.47 9.42
N ASP A 84 -0.23 5.80 9.38
CA ASP A 84 -0.66 6.65 10.52
C ASP A 84 -2.01 6.23 11.08
N TYR A 85 -2.96 5.91 10.21
CA TYR A 85 -4.28 5.37 10.52
C TYR A 85 -5.16 6.31 11.34
N ASN A 86 -4.75 7.54 11.58
CA ASN A 86 -5.37 8.43 12.58
C ASN A 86 -5.44 7.76 13.97
N ALA A 87 -4.41 6.99 14.29
CA ALA A 87 -4.32 6.19 15.49
C ALA A 87 -4.09 7.06 16.75
N PRO A 88 -4.39 6.55 17.97
CA PRO A 88 -4.09 7.24 19.21
C PRO A 88 -2.61 7.56 19.42
N LEU A 89 -1.71 6.75 18.88
CA LEU A 89 -0.30 7.10 18.76
C LEU A 89 -0.01 7.50 17.31
N SER A 90 0.74 8.60 17.14
CA SER A 90 1.19 9.04 15.81
C SER A 90 2.10 7.99 15.16
N GLU A 91 2.40 8.14 13.86
CA GLU A 91 3.33 7.27 13.15
C GLU A 91 4.69 7.13 13.85
N ALA A 92 5.16 8.21 14.48
CA ALA A 92 6.40 8.23 15.27
C ALA A 92 6.26 7.67 16.70
N GLY A 93 5.06 7.25 17.11
CA GLY A 93 4.77 6.71 18.44
C GLY A 93 4.48 7.76 19.50
N ASP A 94 4.28 9.02 19.14
CA ASP A 94 3.93 10.07 20.09
C ASP A 94 2.43 10.03 20.40
N ARG A 95 2.08 10.43 21.61
CA ARG A 95 0.70 10.47 22.06
C ARG A 95 -0.05 11.63 21.43
N THR A 96 -1.18 11.32 20.79
CA THR A 96 -2.08 12.32 20.21
C THR A 96 -3.12 12.78 21.22
N GLU A 97 -3.95 13.75 20.86
CA GLU A 97 -5.12 14.15 21.65
C GLU A 97 -6.06 12.95 21.90
N ALA A 98 -6.29 12.14 20.86
CA ALA A 98 -7.11 10.93 20.97
C ALA A 98 -6.60 9.96 22.04
N TYR A 99 -5.27 9.79 22.16
CA TYR A 99 -4.67 8.96 23.20
C TYR A 99 -5.09 9.42 24.60
N TYR A 100 -4.99 10.70 24.88
CA TYR A 100 -5.30 11.23 26.21
C TYR A 100 -6.79 11.14 26.51
N LEU A 101 -7.64 11.48 25.56
CA LEU A 101 -9.10 11.44 25.76
C LEU A 101 -9.63 10.00 25.89
N ILE A 102 -9.11 9.06 25.13
CA ILE A 102 -9.43 7.62 25.29
C ILE A 102 -8.99 7.14 26.67
N ARG A 103 -7.75 7.47 27.05
CA ARG A 103 -7.22 7.13 28.38
C ARG A 103 -8.10 7.66 29.51
N ASP A 104 -8.48 8.93 29.44
CA ASP A 104 -9.32 9.56 30.47
C ASP A 104 -10.71 8.92 30.53
N THR A 105 -11.27 8.58 29.36
CA THR A 105 -12.55 7.87 29.27
C THR A 105 -12.47 6.50 29.95
N ILE A 106 -11.44 5.71 29.64
CA ILE A 106 -11.23 4.39 30.28
C ILE A 106 -11.08 4.56 31.80
N GLY A 107 -10.37 5.60 32.25
CA GLY A 107 -10.18 5.90 33.67
C GLY A 107 -11.47 6.17 34.43
N GLN A 108 -12.51 6.69 33.79
CA GLN A 108 -13.82 6.94 34.39
C GLN A 108 -14.56 5.63 34.75
N TYR A 109 -14.31 4.55 34.03
CA TYR A 109 -14.96 3.25 34.23
C TYR A 109 -14.05 2.20 34.88
N GLY A 110 -12.75 2.21 34.61
CA GLY A 110 -11.81 1.19 35.02
C GLY A 110 -11.02 1.49 36.29
N GLY A 111 -11.18 2.67 36.90
CA GLY A 111 -10.48 3.09 38.08
C GLY A 111 -9.08 3.69 37.83
N ALA A 112 -8.17 3.55 38.77
CA ALA A 112 -6.87 4.22 38.73
C ALA A 112 -6.01 3.72 37.57
N LEU A 113 -5.64 4.64 36.68
CA LEU A 113 -4.76 4.36 35.54
C LEU A 113 -3.28 4.45 35.96
N PRO A 114 -2.39 3.63 35.38
CA PRO A 114 -0.96 3.73 35.66
C PRO A 114 -0.41 5.10 35.22
N PRO A 115 0.63 5.63 35.89
CA PRO A 115 1.22 6.91 35.46
C PRO A 115 1.84 6.82 34.06
N LEU A 116 1.82 7.94 33.34
CA LEU A 116 2.50 8.05 32.05
C LEU A 116 4.00 8.23 32.29
N THR A 117 4.78 7.20 32.05
CA THR A 117 6.23 7.20 32.23
C THR A 117 7.02 7.41 30.94
N ALA A 118 6.46 7.02 29.80
CA ALA A 118 7.07 7.22 28.49
C ALA A 118 7.11 8.69 28.11
N LYS A 119 8.15 9.09 27.40
CA LYS A 119 8.29 10.43 26.80
C LYS A 119 8.08 10.33 25.29
N ASP A 120 7.58 11.41 24.73
CA ASP A 120 7.46 11.50 23.27
C ASP A 120 8.84 11.54 22.60
N SER A 121 8.89 11.12 21.36
CA SER A 121 10.12 11.05 20.58
C SER A 121 10.72 12.45 20.34
N LYS A 122 12.03 12.56 20.44
CA LYS A 122 12.72 13.80 20.08
C LYS A 122 12.59 14.02 18.57
N LYS A 123 12.27 15.24 18.17
CA LYS A 123 12.16 15.67 16.78
C LYS A 123 13.32 16.59 16.42
N ALA A 124 13.74 16.54 15.15
CA ALA A 124 14.71 17.46 14.59
C ALA A 124 14.18 18.03 13.26
N ALA A 125 14.42 19.30 13.03
CA ALA A 125 14.13 19.94 11.75
C ALA A 125 15.41 19.96 10.91
N TYR A 126 15.45 19.17 9.84
CA TYR A 126 16.64 19.06 8.96
C TYR A 126 16.69 20.18 7.91
N GLY A 127 15.63 20.98 7.76
CA GLY A 127 15.55 22.04 6.77
C GLY A 127 15.43 21.50 5.34
N LYS A 128 15.86 22.33 4.38
CA LYS A 128 15.84 21.99 2.95
C LYS A 128 17.14 21.27 2.58
N LEU A 129 17.01 20.06 2.08
CA LEU A 129 18.12 19.26 1.58
C LEU A 129 18.15 19.28 0.06
N THR A 130 19.38 19.29 -0.51
CA THR A 130 19.60 19.08 -1.94
C THR A 130 20.20 17.70 -2.15
N LEU A 131 19.57 16.90 -3.01
CA LEU A 131 20.11 15.61 -3.41
C LEU A 131 21.01 15.81 -4.63
N PRO A 132 22.34 15.76 -4.48
CA PRO A 132 23.27 16.11 -5.55
C PRO A 132 23.55 14.96 -6.53
N GLN A 133 23.09 13.76 -6.19
CA GLN A 133 23.37 12.55 -6.97
C GLN A 133 22.07 11.91 -7.42
N GLN A 134 22.06 11.40 -8.65
CA GLN A 134 20.98 10.60 -9.22
C GLN A 134 21.57 9.50 -10.11
N ALA A 135 20.86 8.39 -10.25
CA ALA A 135 21.21 7.32 -11.18
C ALA A 135 19.91 6.85 -11.86
N ALA A 136 19.92 6.81 -13.19
CA ALA A 136 18.79 6.29 -13.94
C ALA A 136 18.76 4.76 -13.86
N LEU A 137 17.57 4.17 -13.65
CA LEU A 137 17.40 2.73 -13.51
C LEU A 137 17.95 1.96 -14.71
N PHE A 138 17.56 2.35 -15.91
CA PHE A 138 17.94 1.65 -17.14
C PHE A 138 19.44 1.71 -17.46
N ASP A 139 20.14 2.75 -16.98
CA ASP A 139 21.57 2.91 -17.16
C ASP A 139 22.40 2.08 -16.15
N ASN A 140 21.73 1.51 -15.14
CA ASN A 140 22.37 0.81 -14.04
C ASN A 140 21.96 -0.66 -13.91
N LEU A 141 21.26 -1.23 -14.88
CA LEU A 141 20.72 -2.59 -14.79
C LEU A 141 21.78 -3.64 -14.47
N GLU A 142 22.94 -3.56 -15.10
CA GLU A 142 24.05 -4.51 -14.90
C GLU A 142 24.63 -4.47 -13.47
N ASN A 143 24.48 -3.32 -12.80
CA ASN A 143 24.89 -3.15 -11.40
C ASN A 143 23.85 -3.66 -10.40
N LEU A 144 22.58 -3.77 -10.84
CA LEU A 144 21.46 -4.12 -9.98
C LEU A 144 21.14 -5.61 -9.99
N SER A 145 21.28 -6.27 -11.16
CA SER A 145 20.90 -7.67 -11.30
C SER A 145 21.61 -8.32 -12.50
N SER A 146 21.76 -9.65 -12.44
CA SER A 146 22.17 -10.44 -13.58
C SER A 146 20.94 -10.94 -14.34
N PRO A 147 20.91 -10.82 -15.69
CA PRO A 147 19.76 -11.25 -16.46
C PRO A 147 19.60 -12.78 -16.45
N VAL A 148 18.35 -13.23 -16.39
CA VAL A 148 17.98 -14.65 -16.53
C VAL A 148 17.30 -14.83 -17.89
N ALA A 149 17.92 -15.58 -18.77
CA ALA A 149 17.34 -15.91 -20.08
C ALA A 149 16.26 -16.96 -19.94
N SER A 150 15.09 -16.73 -20.54
CA SER A 150 13.97 -17.66 -20.57
C SER A 150 13.17 -17.51 -21.86
N PRO A 151 12.62 -18.60 -22.43
CA PRO A 151 11.78 -18.52 -23.62
C PRO A 151 10.43 -17.85 -23.38
N THR A 152 9.98 -17.78 -22.13
CA THR A 152 8.74 -17.14 -21.68
C THR A 152 8.99 -16.32 -20.43
N PRO A 153 8.18 -15.27 -20.17
CA PRO A 153 8.25 -14.57 -18.90
C PRO A 153 8.11 -15.54 -17.72
N LYS A 154 8.92 -15.36 -16.68
CA LYS A 154 8.83 -16.11 -15.42
C LYS A 154 8.12 -15.24 -14.39
N TYR A 155 7.46 -15.88 -13.44
CA TYR A 155 6.96 -15.17 -12.27
C TYR A 155 8.11 -14.66 -11.41
N MET A 156 7.85 -13.61 -10.65
CA MET A 156 8.83 -13.00 -9.76
C MET A 156 9.35 -14.01 -8.72
N GLU A 157 8.47 -14.85 -8.20
CA GLU A 157 8.78 -15.92 -7.23
C GLU A 157 9.69 -17.01 -7.84
N ASP A 158 9.55 -17.31 -9.12
CA ASP A 158 10.44 -18.24 -9.84
C ASP A 158 11.87 -17.69 -9.96
N LEU A 159 12.01 -16.36 -9.83
CA LEU A 159 13.28 -15.66 -9.81
C LEU A 159 13.82 -15.44 -8.38
N GLY A 160 13.11 -15.95 -7.37
CA GLY A 160 13.47 -15.82 -5.96
C GLY A 160 13.18 -14.44 -5.37
N GLN A 161 12.25 -13.68 -5.96
CA GLN A 161 11.86 -12.34 -5.53
C GLN A 161 10.37 -12.35 -5.16
N ALA A 162 10.00 -11.73 -4.02
CA ALA A 162 8.64 -11.71 -3.53
C ALA A 162 7.92 -10.37 -3.79
N PHE A 163 8.65 -9.27 -3.92
CA PHE A 163 8.13 -7.93 -4.13
C PHE A 163 9.18 -7.02 -4.78
N GLY A 164 8.78 -5.84 -5.19
CA GLY A 164 9.66 -4.85 -5.83
C GLY A 164 9.56 -4.89 -7.36
N TYR A 165 10.65 -4.64 -8.06
CA TYR A 165 10.65 -4.53 -9.51
C TYR A 165 11.26 -5.74 -10.20
N THR A 166 10.60 -6.20 -11.28
CA THR A 166 11.16 -7.14 -12.26
C THR A 166 11.08 -6.52 -13.64
N LEU A 167 12.22 -6.50 -14.35
CA LEU A 167 12.28 -6.04 -15.73
C LEU A 167 12.28 -7.23 -16.69
N TYR A 168 11.27 -7.31 -17.55
CA TYR A 168 11.23 -8.23 -18.67
C TYR A 168 11.68 -7.50 -19.94
N ARG A 169 12.72 -8.00 -20.56
CA ARG A 169 13.30 -7.42 -21.78
C ARG A 169 13.30 -8.40 -22.94
N SER A 170 12.87 -7.96 -24.10
CA SER A 170 12.90 -8.75 -25.32
C SER A 170 13.20 -7.86 -26.53
N THR A 171 13.69 -8.46 -27.61
CA THR A 171 13.79 -7.83 -28.92
C THR A 171 12.69 -8.38 -29.82
N VAL A 172 11.87 -7.48 -30.33
CA VAL A 172 10.81 -7.80 -31.28
C VAL A 172 11.32 -7.47 -32.68
N ASN A 173 11.35 -8.48 -33.56
CA ASN A 173 11.88 -8.35 -34.92
C ASN A 173 10.74 -8.27 -35.95
N GLY A 174 10.96 -7.48 -37.01
CA GLY A 174 10.15 -7.48 -38.21
C GLY A 174 10.52 -8.59 -39.22
N PRO A 175 9.75 -8.76 -40.32
CA PRO A 175 8.59 -7.94 -40.63
C PRO A 175 7.37 -8.32 -39.77
N ARG A 176 6.60 -7.32 -39.37
CA ARG A 176 5.33 -7.50 -38.68
C ARG A 176 4.34 -6.47 -39.17
N ASP A 177 3.17 -6.96 -39.51
CA ASP A 177 2.02 -6.09 -39.73
C ASP A 177 1.57 -5.49 -38.36
N ASP A 178 0.44 -4.86 -38.37
CA ASP A 178 -0.13 -4.25 -37.18
C ASP A 178 -0.48 -5.33 -36.12
N TRP A 179 0.31 -5.47 -35.07
CA TRP A 179 0.00 -6.35 -33.94
C TRP A 179 -0.05 -5.58 -32.63
N GLN A 180 -0.84 -6.07 -31.69
CA GLN A 180 -1.02 -5.49 -30.39
C GLN A 180 -0.28 -6.29 -29.35
N LEU A 181 0.39 -5.61 -28.42
CA LEU A 181 0.87 -6.25 -27.20
C LEU A 181 -0.34 -6.58 -26.33
N HIS A 182 -0.48 -7.84 -25.96
CA HIS A 182 -1.49 -8.30 -25.01
C HIS A 182 -0.83 -8.85 -23.75
N ILE A 183 -1.30 -8.43 -22.58
CA ILE A 183 -0.86 -8.93 -21.28
C ILE A 183 -2.12 -9.34 -20.54
N ASP A 184 -2.29 -10.63 -20.30
CA ASP A 184 -3.51 -11.17 -19.66
C ASP A 184 -3.67 -10.72 -18.21
N THR A 185 -2.57 -10.73 -17.47
CA THR A 185 -2.56 -10.40 -16.04
C THR A 185 -1.29 -9.67 -15.66
N VAL A 186 -1.43 -8.64 -14.87
CA VAL A 186 -0.32 -7.87 -14.29
C VAL A 186 -0.48 -7.85 -12.77
N HIS A 187 0.59 -8.14 -12.05
CA HIS A 187 0.66 -8.05 -10.60
C HIS A 187 1.93 -7.31 -10.20
N ASP A 188 1.79 -5.99 -9.85
CA ASP A 188 0.50 -5.28 -9.80
C ASP A 188 0.43 -4.16 -10.83
N ARG A 189 1.60 -3.58 -11.23
CA ARG A 189 1.70 -2.46 -12.15
C ARG A 189 2.85 -2.66 -13.14
N ALA A 190 2.56 -2.59 -14.42
CA ALA A 190 3.56 -2.70 -15.49
C ALA A 190 3.71 -1.38 -16.24
N GLN A 191 4.95 -0.95 -16.41
CA GLN A 191 5.32 0.17 -17.29
C GLN A 191 5.98 -0.38 -18.54
N ILE A 192 5.48 0.01 -19.71
CA ILE A 192 5.93 -0.48 -21.01
C ILE A 192 6.79 0.57 -21.68
N PHE A 193 7.94 0.15 -22.18
CA PHE A 193 8.87 1.00 -22.92
C PHE A 193 9.26 0.34 -24.24
N LEU A 194 9.37 1.16 -25.28
CA LEU A 194 9.92 0.76 -26.58
C LEU A 194 11.17 1.58 -26.84
N ASP A 195 12.30 0.92 -27.03
CA ASP A 195 13.63 1.54 -27.16
C ASP A 195 13.95 2.57 -26.06
N GLY A 196 13.44 2.29 -24.84
CA GLY A 196 13.58 3.17 -23.68
C GLY A 196 12.56 4.30 -23.59
N ALA A 197 11.72 4.50 -24.60
CA ALA A 197 10.65 5.50 -24.56
C ALA A 197 9.40 4.93 -23.88
N PRO A 198 8.83 5.60 -22.85
CA PRO A 198 7.61 5.13 -22.19
C PRO A 198 6.42 5.15 -23.17
N ARG A 199 5.58 4.13 -23.12
CA ARG A 199 4.42 3.95 -24.02
C ARG A 199 3.11 3.79 -23.29
N ALA A 200 3.07 2.97 -22.22
CA ALA A 200 1.85 2.68 -21.50
C ALA A 200 2.13 2.27 -20.05
N VAL A 201 1.11 2.34 -19.24
CA VAL A 201 1.08 1.80 -17.88
C VAL A 201 -0.14 0.90 -17.74
N PHE A 202 0.05 -0.25 -17.12
CA PHE A 202 -0.99 -1.23 -16.81
C PHE A 202 -0.98 -1.47 -15.33
N GLU A 203 -2.16 -1.58 -14.78
CA GLU A 203 -2.36 -1.91 -13.38
C GLU A 203 -3.22 -3.18 -13.30
N ARG A 204 -3.08 -3.90 -12.20
CA ARG A 204 -3.74 -5.18 -11.92
C ARG A 204 -5.22 -5.21 -12.33
N TRP A 205 -5.91 -4.07 -12.20
CA TRP A 205 -7.26 -3.89 -12.66
C TRP A 205 -7.31 -3.08 -13.93
N ASN A 206 -7.36 -3.81 -15.00
CA ASN A 206 -7.77 -3.22 -16.28
C ASN A 206 -9.10 -3.86 -16.65
N PRO A 207 -10.25 -3.19 -16.38
CA PRO A 207 -11.55 -3.80 -16.60
C PRO A 207 -11.70 -4.17 -18.08
N ALA A 208 -12.09 -5.41 -18.29
CA ALA A 208 -12.56 -5.94 -19.57
C ALA A 208 -11.58 -5.77 -20.74
N GLY A 209 -10.45 -6.46 -20.68
CA GLY A 209 -9.64 -6.67 -21.89
C GLY A 209 -9.34 -5.37 -22.63
N GLN A 210 -9.00 -4.31 -21.90
CA GLN A 210 -8.26 -3.24 -22.52
C GLN A 210 -6.94 -3.87 -22.95
N ALA A 211 -7.04 -4.55 -24.12
CA ALA A 211 -5.87 -4.79 -24.89
C ALA A 211 -5.07 -3.50 -24.83
N LEU A 212 -3.76 -3.62 -24.75
CA LEU A 212 -2.82 -2.53 -24.95
C LEU A 212 -3.01 -1.99 -26.36
N ALA A 213 -4.25 -1.58 -26.64
CA ALA A 213 -4.79 -1.29 -27.95
C ALA A 213 -3.94 -0.32 -28.75
N ASP A 214 -3.11 0.44 -28.05
CA ASP A 214 -2.35 1.54 -28.65
C ASP A 214 -0.83 1.25 -28.77
N ILE A 215 -0.34 0.09 -28.32
CA ILE A 215 1.03 -0.30 -28.63
C ILE A 215 1.02 -1.09 -29.93
N ARG A 216 0.89 -0.36 -31.02
CA ARG A 216 1.06 -0.88 -32.37
C ARG A 216 2.53 -0.86 -32.72
N LEU A 217 3.00 -1.97 -33.26
CA LEU A 217 4.38 -2.17 -33.63
C LEU A 217 4.47 -2.73 -35.05
N PRO A 218 4.05 -1.96 -36.09
CA PRO A 218 4.41 -2.32 -37.43
C PRO A 218 5.93 -2.22 -37.58
N LEU A 219 6.57 -3.29 -37.99
CA LEU A 219 8.00 -3.35 -38.24
C LEU A 219 8.24 -3.87 -39.65
N SER A 220 9.04 -3.14 -40.42
CA SER A 220 9.49 -3.58 -41.74
C SER A 220 10.49 -4.73 -41.61
N ASP A 221 10.80 -5.36 -42.75
CA ASP A 221 11.86 -6.37 -42.80
C ASP A 221 13.21 -5.79 -42.38
N GLY A 222 13.89 -6.48 -41.46
CA GLY A 222 15.15 -6.05 -40.88
C GLY A 222 15.06 -5.01 -39.78
N GLU A 223 13.88 -4.48 -39.49
CA GLU A 223 13.67 -3.62 -38.32
C GLU A 223 13.52 -4.43 -37.02
N SER A 224 13.92 -3.86 -35.94
CA SER A 224 13.71 -4.42 -34.59
C SER A 224 13.47 -3.32 -33.56
N VAL A 225 12.74 -3.65 -32.52
CA VAL A 225 12.49 -2.77 -31.38
C VAL A 225 12.76 -3.52 -30.08
N ARG A 226 13.37 -2.84 -29.12
CA ARG A 226 13.50 -3.37 -27.76
C ARG A 226 12.23 -3.10 -26.99
N LEU A 227 11.60 -4.16 -26.51
CA LEU A 227 10.46 -4.11 -25.60
C LEU A 227 10.96 -4.32 -24.18
N ASP A 228 10.71 -3.35 -23.32
CA ASP A 228 10.95 -3.42 -21.89
C ASP A 228 9.61 -3.33 -21.16
N ILE A 229 9.34 -4.26 -20.25
CA ILE A 229 8.18 -4.28 -19.36
C ILE A 229 8.69 -4.30 -17.94
N LEU A 230 8.58 -3.18 -17.24
CA LEU A 230 8.96 -3.04 -15.83
C LEU A 230 7.74 -3.27 -14.96
N VAL A 231 7.72 -4.40 -14.26
CA VAL A 231 6.62 -4.80 -13.37
C VAL A 231 6.99 -4.49 -11.93
N GLU A 232 6.08 -3.82 -11.24
CA GLU A 232 6.12 -3.54 -9.81
C GLU A 232 5.10 -4.43 -9.11
N ASN A 233 5.55 -5.12 -8.05
CA ASN A 233 4.74 -5.91 -7.13
C ASN A 233 4.84 -5.34 -5.71
N MET A 234 3.69 -5.09 -5.08
CA MET A 234 3.58 -4.45 -3.77
C MET A 234 2.90 -5.39 -2.77
#